data_f486ab1a92ecf17e1372bfd013b40a48
#
_entry.id   f486ab1a92ecf17e1372bfd013b40a48
#
_cell.length_a   1.000
_cell.length_b   1.000
_cell.length_c   1.000
_cell.angle_alpha   90.00
_cell.angle_beta   90.00
_cell.angle_gamma   90.00
#
_symmetry.space_group_name_H-M   'P 1'
#
loop_
_entity.id
_entity.type
_entity.pdbx_description
1 polymer ?
#
loop_
_entity_poly.entity_id
_entity_poly.type
_entity_poly.pdbx_seq_one_letter_code
_entity_poly.pdbx_strand_id
1 'polypeptide(L)'
;MAYRKVEEYDEKTTRELGEHIKAILKLLGEDTEREGLLKTPERVAKAMQFLTQGYFQDGEEIVKSALFQEPYNHMVIVKDIELFSLCEHHMLPFIGKAHVAYIPDGQITGLSKVARVVETYARRLQVQERLTEQIRDCIQESLKPLGVAVVIEAMHTCMSMRGVQKSNAITTTSAFSGIFLKSQKTRDEFLQLIGK
;
A
#
# COMPACT_ATOMS: atom_id res chain seq x y z
N MET A 1 2.90 -14.82 16.58
CA MET A 1 4.30 -14.93 16.14
C MET A 1 4.85 -13.52 15.93
N ALA A 2 6.08 -13.25 16.39
CA ALA A 2 6.73 -11.97 16.16
C ALA A 2 6.91 -11.76 14.64
N TYR A 3 6.60 -10.57 14.15
CA TYR A 3 6.87 -10.17 12.77
C TYR A 3 8.37 -10.34 12.49
N ARG A 4 8.72 -11.31 11.69
CA ARG A 4 10.07 -11.45 11.16
C ARG A 4 10.08 -10.76 9.80
N LYS A 5 10.77 -9.64 9.71
CA LYS A 5 11.07 -9.01 8.43
C LYS A 5 12.00 -9.98 7.70
N VAL A 6 11.43 -10.80 6.84
CA VAL A 6 12.21 -11.75 6.04
C VAL A 6 12.61 -10.98 4.79
N GLU A 7 13.86 -10.54 4.75
CA GLU A 7 14.49 -10.06 3.52
C GLU A 7 15.00 -11.28 2.73
N GLU A 8 14.08 -12.16 2.35
CA GLU A 8 14.36 -13.25 1.43
C GLU A 8 14.12 -12.75 0.01
N TYR A 9 15.19 -12.71 -0.76
CA TYR A 9 15.14 -12.36 -2.18
C TYR A 9 15.39 -13.63 -2.99
N ASP A 10 14.62 -13.81 -4.06
CA ASP A 10 14.88 -14.87 -5.02
C ASP A 10 16.18 -14.57 -5.77
N GLU A 11 17.18 -15.44 -5.62
CA GLU A 11 18.51 -15.23 -6.23
C GLU A 11 18.49 -15.25 -7.74
N LYS A 12 17.63 -16.06 -8.36
CA LYS A 12 17.48 -16.13 -9.81
C LYS A 12 16.90 -14.82 -10.33
N THR A 13 15.80 -14.37 -9.75
CA THR A 13 15.18 -13.09 -10.08
C THR A 13 16.12 -11.92 -9.80
N THR A 14 16.90 -11.95 -8.71
CA THR A 14 17.89 -10.92 -8.41
C THR A 14 18.95 -10.81 -9.51
N ARG A 15 19.45 -11.94 -10.01
CA ARG A 15 20.45 -11.96 -11.08
C ARG A 15 19.86 -11.47 -12.40
N GLU A 16 18.71 -12.00 -12.81
CA GLU A 16 18.06 -11.63 -14.07
C GLU A 16 17.70 -10.12 -14.09
N LEU A 17 17.09 -9.61 -13.03
CA LEU A 17 16.83 -8.17 -12.91
C LEU A 17 18.13 -7.36 -12.90
N GLY A 18 19.17 -7.84 -12.22
CA GLY A 18 20.46 -7.17 -12.18
C GLY A 18 21.10 -7.00 -13.56
N GLU A 19 21.00 -8.00 -14.42
CA GLU A 19 21.48 -7.92 -15.81
C GLU A 19 20.75 -6.83 -16.60
N HIS A 20 19.43 -6.76 -16.47
CA HIS A 20 18.61 -5.71 -17.12
C HIS A 20 18.93 -4.32 -16.56
N ILE A 21 19.12 -4.18 -15.25
CA ILE A 21 19.51 -2.90 -14.65
C ILE A 21 20.90 -2.47 -15.12
N LYS A 22 21.87 -3.39 -15.23
CA LYS A 22 23.20 -3.07 -15.78
C LYS A 22 23.09 -2.57 -17.23
N ALA A 23 22.23 -3.17 -18.03
CA ALA A 23 21.95 -2.71 -19.39
C ALA A 23 21.31 -1.31 -19.42
N ILE A 24 20.34 -1.05 -18.55
CA ILE A 24 19.70 0.28 -18.41
C ILE A 24 20.75 1.34 -18.07
N LEU A 25 21.63 1.08 -17.08
CA LEU A 25 22.68 2.03 -16.68
C LEU A 25 23.58 2.40 -17.86
N LYS A 26 23.99 1.42 -18.66
CA LYS A 26 24.79 1.67 -19.88
C LYS A 26 24.04 2.54 -20.90
N LEU A 27 22.75 2.27 -21.13
CA LEU A 27 21.92 3.05 -22.06
C LEU A 27 21.70 4.49 -21.58
N LEU A 28 21.75 4.73 -20.26
CA LEU A 28 21.71 6.06 -19.67
C LEU A 28 23.06 6.81 -19.78
N GLY A 29 24.11 6.16 -20.29
CA GLY A 29 25.44 6.75 -20.46
C GLY A 29 26.34 6.62 -19.23
N GLU A 30 25.99 5.76 -18.26
CA GLU A 30 26.78 5.56 -17.04
C GLU A 30 27.92 4.56 -17.23
N ASP A 31 29.06 4.82 -16.57
CA ASP A 31 30.12 3.85 -16.42
C ASP A 31 29.76 2.83 -15.32
N THR A 32 29.36 1.64 -15.76
CA THR A 32 28.94 0.56 -14.84
C THR A 32 30.07 -0.03 -14.02
N GLU A 33 31.34 0.28 -14.38
CA GLU A 33 32.53 -0.23 -13.67
C GLU A 33 33.01 0.75 -12.57
N ARG A 34 32.47 1.96 -12.48
CA ARG A 34 32.80 2.88 -11.39
C ARG A 34 32.33 2.32 -10.04
N GLU A 35 33.12 2.52 -9.00
CA GLU A 35 32.95 1.93 -7.67
C GLU A 35 31.50 2.05 -7.12
N GLY A 36 30.90 3.23 -7.26
CA GLY A 36 29.54 3.50 -6.78
C GLY A 36 28.46 2.68 -7.49
N LEU A 37 28.68 2.19 -8.71
CA LEU A 37 27.71 1.45 -9.52
C LEU A 37 27.93 -0.07 -9.53
N LEU A 38 29.08 -0.58 -9.09
CA LEU A 38 29.38 -2.01 -9.12
C LEU A 38 28.29 -2.88 -8.47
N LYS A 39 27.71 -2.43 -7.37
CA LYS A 39 26.65 -3.16 -6.63
C LYS A 39 25.24 -2.64 -6.93
N THR A 40 25.09 -1.61 -7.76
CA THR A 40 23.78 -1.01 -8.06
C THR A 40 22.81 -2.00 -8.73
N PRO A 41 23.22 -2.83 -9.71
CA PRO A 41 22.33 -3.79 -10.33
C PRO A 41 21.66 -4.73 -9.31
N GLU A 42 22.44 -5.32 -8.41
CA GLU A 42 21.94 -6.21 -7.36
C GLU A 42 21.04 -5.46 -6.34
N ARG A 43 21.47 -4.26 -5.93
CA ARG A 43 20.71 -3.45 -4.96
C ARG A 43 19.34 -3.04 -5.52
N VAL A 44 19.29 -2.63 -6.78
CA VAL A 44 18.04 -2.27 -7.45
C VAL A 44 17.14 -3.49 -7.63
N ALA A 45 17.71 -4.64 -8.02
CA ALA A 45 16.96 -5.89 -8.15
C ALA A 45 16.28 -6.31 -6.82
N LYS A 46 17.01 -6.23 -5.71
CA LYS A 46 16.49 -6.51 -4.37
C LYS A 46 15.42 -5.48 -3.95
N ALA A 47 15.67 -4.20 -4.21
CA ALA A 47 14.71 -3.14 -3.91
C ALA A 47 13.39 -3.33 -4.69
N MET A 48 13.46 -3.70 -5.97
CA MET A 48 12.27 -3.98 -6.77
C MET A 48 11.48 -5.17 -6.22
N GLN A 49 12.14 -6.27 -5.86
CA GLN A 49 11.47 -7.41 -5.22
C GLN A 49 10.78 -7.01 -3.92
N PHE A 50 11.45 -6.22 -3.07
CA PHE A 50 10.85 -5.72 -1.82
C PHE A 50 9.65 -4.80 -2.08
N LEU A 51 9.76 -3.88 -3.03
CA LEU A 51 8.71 -2.92 -3.37
C LEU A 51 7.50 -3.57 -4.07
N THR A 52 7.66 -4.81 -4.56
CA THR A 52 6.58 -5.55 -5.23
C THR A 52 6.21 -6.86 -4.53
N GLN A 53 6.68 -7.09 -3.30
CA GLN A 53 6.43 -8.32 -2.55
C GLN A 53 4.94 -8.58 -2.26
N GLY A 54 4.10 -7.56 -2.33
CA GLY A 54 2.66 -7.69 -2.14
C GLY A 54 1.95 -8.56 -3.18
N TYR A 55 2.59 -8.84 -4.33
CA TYR A 55 2.06 -9.81 -5.30
C TYR A 55 2.08 -11.25 -4.78
N PHE A 56 2.91 -11.54 -3.78
CA PHE A 56 3.05 -12.87 -3.16
C PHE A 56 2.36 -12.96 -1.80
N GLN A 57 1.53 -11.98 -1.45
CA GLN A 57 0.81 -11.91 -0.18
C GLN A 57 -0.69 -11.92 -0.41
N ASP A 58 -1.41 -12.61 0.46
CA ASP A 58 -2.86 -12.67 0.47
C ASP A 58 -3.43 -11.78 1.59
N GLY A 59 -4.08 -10.67 1.19
CA GLY A 59 -4.67 -9.73 2.13
C GLY A 59 -5.83 -10.33 2.93
N GLU A 60 -6.62 -11.21 2.33
CA GLU A 60 -7.74 -11.87 3.01
C GLU A 60 -7.25 -12.82 4.10
N GLU A 61 -6.25 -13.64 3.79
CA GLU A 61 -5.64 -14.53 4.79
C GLU A 61 -5.03 -13.74 5.95
N ILE A 62 -4.44 -12.57 5.67
CA ILE A 62 -3.92 -11.68 6.70
C ILE A 62 -5.04 -11.24 7.65
N VAL A 63 -6.17 -10.77 7.15
CA VAL A 63 -7.33 -10.38 8.00
C VAL A 63 -7.83 -11.59 8.79
N LYS A 64 -8.07 -12.72 8.11
CA LYS A 64 -8.62 -13.95 8.69
C LYS A 64 -7.72 -14.58 9.75
N SER A 65 -6.41 -14.32 9.71
CA SER A 65 -5.44 -14.86 10.67
C SER A 65 -5.57 -14.32 12.10
N ALA A 66 -6.39 -13.30 12.34
CA ALA A 66 -6.61 -12.73 13.68
C ALA A 66 -8.03 -12.14 13.81
N LEU A 67 -9.03 -12.97 13.59
CA LEU A 67 -10.44 -12.64 13.84
C LEU A 67 -10.80 -12.95 15.29
N PHE A 68 -11.56 -12.05 15.90
CA PHE A 68 -12.05 -12.18 17.26
C PHE A 68 -13.56 -11.90 17.29
N GLN A 69 -14.31 -12.70 18.06
CA GLN A 69 -15.69 -12.43 18.34
C GLN A 69 -15.76 -11.32 19.40
N GLU A 70 -16.36 -10.21 19.08
CA GLU A 70 -16.46 -9.07 19.98
C GLU A 70 -17.78 -8.33 19.71
N PRO A 71 -18.65 -8.16 20.72
CA PRO A 71 -19.94 -7.46 20.55
C PRO A 71 -19.77 -5.93 20.49
N TYR A 72 -18.79 -5.48 19.73
CA TYR A 72 -18.51 -4.07 19.47
C TYR A 72 -19.18 -3.64 18.16
N ASN A 73 -19.96 -2.58 18.19
CA ASN A 73 -20.76 -2.10 17.06
C ASN A 73 -20.49 -0.62 16.70
N HIS A 74 -19.45 -0.04 17.28
CA HIS A 74 -18.98 1.30 16.90
C HIS A 74 -17.87 1.25 15.88
N MET A 75 -17.56 2.41 15.29
CA MET A 75 -16.51 2.54 14.31
C MET A 75 -15.13 2.22 14.91
N VAL A 76 -14.38 1.36 14.24
CA VAL A 76 -12.96 1.12 14.50
C VAL A 76 -12.17 1.84 13.43
N ILE A 77 -11.18 2.66 13.80
CA ILE A 77 -10.35 3.43 12.87
C ILE A 77 -8.88 3.14 13.14
N VAL A 78 -8.14 2.82 12.08
CA VAL A 78 -6.68 2.83 12.07
C VAL A 78 -6.25 3.93 11.10
N LYS A 79 -5.72 5.01 11.65
CA LYS A 79 -5.35 6.20 10.87
C LYS A 79 -3.84 6.40 10.79
N ASP A 80 -3.42 7.25 9.85
CA ASP A 80 -2.02 7.60 9.61
C ASP A 80 -1.13 6.39 9.31
N ILE A 81 -1.68 5.38 8.64
CA ILE A 81 -0.90 4.22 8.18
C ILE A 81 -0.01 4.69 7.03
N GLU A 82 1.30 4.75 7.29
CA GLU A 82 2.26 5.11 6.24
C GLU A 82 2.21 4.11 5.09
N LEU A 83 2.25 4.60 3.87
CA LEU A 83 2.30 3.76 2.68
C LEU A 83 3.37 4.23 1.69
N PHE A 84 4.00 3.26 1.05
CA PHE A 84 4.98 3.43 -0.01
C PHE A 84 4.60 2.51 -1.16
N SER A 85 4.33 3.07 -2.32
CA SER A 85 3.91 2.31 -3.49
C SER A 85 4.63 2.79 -4.75
N LEU A 86 4.57 2.01 -5.81
CA LEU A 86 5.12 2.36 -7.12
C LEU A 86 3.98 2.64 -8.10
N CYS A 87 4.02 3.82 -8.71
CA CYS A 87 3.11 4.17 -9.80
C CYS A 87 3.33 3.21 -10.99
N GLU A 88 2.29 2.50 -11.43
CA GLU A 88 2.41 1.54 -12.52
C GLU A 88 2.82 2.16 -13.86
N HIS A 89 2.52 3.45 -14.08
CA HIS A 89 2.84 4.15 -15.33
C HIS A 89 4.33 4.50 -15.48
N HIS A 90 5.04 4.68 -14.37
CA HIS A 90 6.41 5.22 -14.41
C HIS A 90 7.39 4.45 -13.52
N MET A 91 6.92 3.51 -12.69
CA MET A 91 7.69 2.83 -11.64
C MET A 91 8.38 3.82 -10.68
N LEU A 92 7.83 5.03 -10.56
CA LEU A 92 8.28 6.02 -9.58
C LEU A 92 7.39 5.94 -8.33
N PRO A 93 7.96 6.19 -7.13
CA PRO A 93 7.21 6.05 -5.90
C PRO A 93 6.12 7.13 -5.75
N PHE A 94 5.03 6.73 -5.10
CA PHE A 94 4.16 7.65 -4.39
C PHE A 94 4.13 7.28 -2.91
N ILE A 95 4.12 8.30 -2.08
CA ILE A 95 4.34 8.17 -0.64
C ILE A 95 3.23 8.93 0.07
N GLY A 96 2.62 8.29 1.06
CA GLY A 96 1.50 8.92 1.73
C GLY A 96 1.02 8.19 2.96
N LYS A 97 -0.25 8.39 3.26
CA LYS A 97 -0.94 7.80 4.41
C LYS A 97 -2.28 7.24 4.00
N ALA A 98 -2.64 6.12 4.60
CA ALA A 98 -3.98 5.55 4.51
C ALA A 98 -4.69 5.68 5.87
N HIS A 99 -5.99 5.94 5.81
CA HIS A 99 -6.91 5.90 6.94
C HIS A 99 -7.98 4.88 6.62
N VAL A 100 -8.11 3.88 7.47
CA VAL A 100 -9.02 2.75 7.27
C VAL A 100 -9.97 2.66 8.46
N ALA A 101 -11.25 2.62 8.19
CA ALA A 101 -12.27 2.39 9.20
C ALA A 101 -13.20 1.27 8.79
N TYR A 102 -13.75 0.58 9.78
CA TYR A 102 -14.86 -0.35 9.59
C TYR A 102 -15.80 -0.32 10.79
N ILE A 103 -17.06 -0.70 10.57
CA ILE A 103 -18.02 -0.91 11.66
C ILE A 103 -18.26 -2.41 11.76
N PRO A 104 -17.84 -3.05 12.86
CA PRO A 104 -17.96 -4.49 13.04
C PRO A 104 -19.42 -4.99 12.98
N ASP A 105 -19.58 -6.24 12.57
CA ASP A 105 -20.82 -7.01 12.70
C ASP A 105 -20.52 -8.30 13.48
N GLY A 106 -20.31 -8.15 14.80
CA GLY A 106 -19.98 -9.25 15.71
C GLY A 106 -18.55 -9.75 15.67
N GLN A 107 -17.73 -9.30 14.72
CA GLN A 107 -16.32 -9.70 14.60
C GLN A 107 -15.41 -8.50 14.40
N ILE A 108 -14.23 -8.55 15.00
CA ILE A 108 -13.15 -7.60 14.79
C ILE A 108 -11.88 -8.33 14.30
N THR A 109 -11.00 -7.57 13.66
CA THR A 109 -9.65 -8.07 13.32
C THR A 109 -8.57 -7.33 14.12
N GLY A 110 -7.42 -7.96 14.29
CA GLY A 110 -6.29 -7.30 14.93
C GLY A 110 -5.87 -6.03 14.19
N LEU A 111 -5.68 -4.91 14.89
CA LEU A 111 -5.35 -3.60 14.29
C LEU A 111 -4.13 -3.66 13.37
N SER A 112 -3.13 -4.45 13.73
CA SER A 112 -1.95 -4.69 12.90
C SER A 112 -2.27 -5.38 11.56
N LYS A 113 -3.39 -6.09 11.45
CA LYS A 113 -3.80 -6.75 10.21
C LYS A 113 -4.31 -5.72 9.20
N VAL A 114 -5.01 -4.69 9.68
CA VAL A 114 -5.44 -3.57 8.84
C VAL A 114 -4.24 -2.88 8.20
N ALA A 115 -3.21 -2.56 8.99
CA ALA A 115 -1.98 -1.94 8.46
C ALA A 115 -1.25 -2.88 7.45
N ARG A 116 -1.23 -4.19 7.71
CA ARG A 116 -0.62 -5.17 6.79
C ARG A 116 -1.39 -5.31 5.47
N VAL A 117 -2.71 -5.21 5.50
CA VAL A 117 -3.51 -5.19 4.27
C VAL A 117 -3.13 -3.96 3.42
N VAL A 118 -3.03 -2.78 4.03
CA VAL A 118 -2.56 -1.58 3.34
C VAL A 118 -1.19 -1.83 2.71
N GLU A 119 -0.23 -2.37 3.46
CA GLU A 119 1.10 -2.66 2.95
C GLU A 119 1.08 -3.69 1.81
N THR A 120 0.31 -4.77 1.94
CA THR A 120 0.18 -5.83 0.92
C THR A 120 -0.26 -5.29 -0.43
N TYR A 121 -1.24 -4.40 -0.45
CA TYR A 121 -1.71 -3.80 -1.69
C TYR A 121 -0.83 -2.64 -2.16
N ALA A 122 -0.20 -1.89 -1.26
CA ALA A 122 0.74 -0.82 -1.60
C ALA A 122 2.03 -1.36 -2.23
N ARG A 123 2.53 -2.54 -1.80
CA ARG A 123 3.74 -3.18 -2.35
C ARG A 123 3.47 -3.89 -3.69
N ARG A 124 2.87 -3.17 -4.63
CA ARG A 124 2.59 -3.59 -6.01
C ARG A 124 2.79 -2.41 -6.95
N LEU A 125 2.76 -2.64 -8.26
CA LEU A 125 2.59 -1.55 -9.21
C LEU A 125 1.14 -1.09 -9.19
N GLN A 126 0.89 0.18 -8.85
CA GLN A 126 -0.45 0.66 -8.52
C GLN A 126 -0.81 1.98 -9.20
N VAL A 127 -2.12 2.19 -9.31
CA VAL A 127 -2.74 3.52 -9.30
C VAL A 127 -3.45 3.70 -7.96
N GLN A 128 -3.43 4.92 -7.43
CA GLN A 128 -3.94 5.18 -6.08
C GLN A 128 -5.43 4.84 -5.92
N GLU A 129 -6.22 5.05 -6.95
CA GLU A 129 -7.65 4.73 -7.01
C GLU A 129 -7.89 3.22 -6.79
N ARG A 130 -7.19 2.38 -7.56
CA ARG A 130 -7.28 0.91 -7.44
C ARG A 130 -6.79 0.44 -6.08
N LEU A 131 -5.68 1.00 -5.57
CA LEU A 131 -5.16 0.68 -4.25
C LEU A 131 -6.21 0.92 -3.17
N THR A 132 -6.91 2.07 -3.24
CA THR A 132 -7.94 2.44 -2.28
C THR A 132 -9.11 1.47 -2.29
N GLU A 133 -9.56 1.07 -3.48
CA GLU A 133 -10.66 0.10 -3.65
C GLU A 133 -10.26 -1.29 -3.18
N GLN A 134 -9.07 -1.77 -3.56
CA GLN A 134 -8.60 -3.11 -3.16
C GLN A 134 -8.48 -3.26 -1.64
N ILE A 135 -8.04 -2.23 -0.93
CA ILE A 135 -7.98 -2.27 0.54
C ILE A 135 -9.39 -2.35 1.12
N ARG A 136 -10.35 -1.53 0.64
CA ARG A 136 -11.75 -1.56 1.05
C ARG A 136 -12.36 -2.94 0.82
N ASP A 137 -12.20 -3.48 -0.37
CA ASP A 137 -12.83 -4.76 -0.78
C ASP A 137 -12.26 -5.92 0.01
N CYS A 138 -10.94 -5.98 0.18
CA CYS A 138 -10.29 -7.02 0.98
C CYS A 138 -10.86 -7.06 2.42
N ILE A 139 -11.00 -5.91 3.07
CA ILE A 139 -11.53 -5.84 4.44
C ILE A 139 -13.03 -6.16 4.44
N GLN A 140 -13.79 -5.66 3.46
CA GLN A 140 -15.23 -5.93 3.35
C GLN A 140 -15.52 -7.41 3.15
N GLU A 141 -14.76 -8.09 2.31
CA GLU A 141 -14.98 -9.51 1.99
C GLU A 141 -14.48 -10.45 3.08
N SER A 142 -13.35 -10.10 3.71
CA SER A 142 -12.72 -10.96 4.73
C SER A 142 -13.37 -10.87 6.10
N LEU A 143 -13.75 -9.65 6.53
CA LEU A 143 -14.31 -9.39 7.87
C LEU A 143 -15.84 -9.31 7.85
N LYS A 144 -16.45 -9.02 6.69
CA LYS A 144 -17.89 -8.82 6.49
C LYS A 144 -18.52 -7.81 7.46
N PRO A 145 -17.93 -6.64 7.66
CA PRO A 145 -18.43 -5.64 8.56
C PRO A 145 -19.69 -4.97 7.96
N LEU A 146 -20.40 -4.16 8.75
CA LEU A 146 -21.52 -3.35 8.27
C LEU A 146 -21.12 -2.32 7.20
N GLY A 147 -19.84 -2.00 7.13
CA GLY A 147 -19.24 -1.16 6.10
C GLY A 147 -17.78 -0.87 6.37
N VAL A 148 -17.09 -0.41 5.34
CA VAL A 148 -15.67 -0.04 5.34
C VAL A 148 -15.52 1.34 4.72
N ALA A 149 -14.60 2.13 5.25
CA ALA A 149 -14.14 3.40 4.69
C ALA A 149 -12.63 3.40 4.56
N VAL A 150 -12.11 3.80 3.41
CA VAL A 150 -10.69 3.98 3.16
C VAL A 150 -10.47 5.34 2.54
N VAL A 151 -9.53 6.12 3.08
CA VAL A 151 -9.03 7.36 2.49
C VAL A 151 -7.51 7.26 2.39
N ILE A 152 -6.97 7.59 1.23
CA ILE A 152 -5.51 7.65 0.99
C ILE A 152 -5.16 9.05 0.51
N GLU A 153 -4.11 9.60 1.10
CA GLU A 153 -3.49 10.86 0.68
C GLU A 153 -2.03 10.60 0.36
N ALA A 154 -1.60 10.94 -0.85
CA ALA A 154 -0.23 10.69 -1.25
C ALA A 154 0.33 11.76 -2.20
N MET A 155 1.63 11.99 -2.08
CA MET A 155 2.44 12.74 -3.01
C MET A 155 3.00 11.79 -4.07
N HIS A 156 2.84 12.15 -5.33
CA HIS A 156 3.31 11.36 -6.47
C HIS A 156 4.61 11.93 -7.05
N THR A 157 5.72 11.22 -6.92
CA THR A 157 7.00 11.69 -7.47
C THR A 157 6.99 11.77 -9.00
N CYS A 158 6.15 10.98 -9.66
CA CYS A 158 5.95 11.08 -11.11
C CYS A 158 5.32 12.42 -11.56
N MET A 159 4.65 13.15 -10.63
CA MET A 159 4.14 14.49 -10.86
C MET A 159 5.10 15.59 -10.38
N SER A 160 5.87 15.33 -9.32
CA SER A 160 6.75 16.35 -8.72
C SER A 160 8.11 16.45 -9.40
N MET A 161 8.74 15.31 -9.74
CA MET A 161 10.11 15.27 -10.26
C MET A 161 10.20 15.51 -11.76
N ARG A 162 9.11 15.30 -12.49
CA ARG A 162 9.02 15.41 -13.95
C ARG A 162 7.57 15.72 -14.37
N GLY A 163 7.35 15.90 -15.67
CA GLY A 163 6.02 16.20 -16.22
C GLY A 163 5.54 17.57 -15.77
N VAL A 164 4.47 17.62 -14.98
CA VAL A 164 3.86 18.88 -14.52
C VAL A 164 4.62 19.59 -13.40
N GLN A 165 5.58 18.95 -12.77
CA GLN A 165 6.48 19.50 -11.75
C GLN A 165 5.76 20.23 -10.60
N LYS A 166 4.72 19.61 -10.06
CA LYS A 166 3.93 20.13 -8.92
C LYS A 166 4.29 19.38 -7.64
N SER A 167 5.28 19.87 -6.90
CA SER A 167 5.82 19.23 -5.71
C SER A 167 4.87 19.25 -4.50
N ASN A 168 3.96 20.22 -4.44
CA ASN A 168 3.03 20.37 -3.31
C ASN A 168 1.66 19.74 -3.56
N ALA A 169 1.46 19.09 -4.71
CA ALA A 169 0.19 18.44 -5.02
C ALA A 169 0.04 17.14 -4.21
N ILE A 170 -1.02 17.06 -3.44
CA ILE A 170 -1.45 15.84 -2.72
C ILE A 170 -2.67 15.30 -3.43
N THR A 171 -2.64 14.03 -3.80
CA THR A 171 -3.80 13.32 -4.34
C THR A 171 -4.53 12.64 -3.19
N THR A 172 -5.83 12.88 -3.08
CA THR A 172 -6.70 12.20 -2.12
C THR A 172 -7.69 11.31 -2.86
N THR A 173 -7.75 10.03 -2.47
CA THR A 173 -8.74 9.07 -2.96
C THR A 173 -9.53 8.49 -1.81
N SER A 174 -10.79 8.15 -2.05
CA SER A 174 -11.66 7.55 -1.04
C SER A 174 -12.47 6.40 -1.63
N ALA A 175 -12.69 5.37 -0.83
CA ALA A 175 -13.57 4.26 -1.15
C ALA A 175 -14.41 3.88 0.08
N PHE A 176 -15.72 3.72 -0.13
CA PHE A 176 -16.67 3.42 0.92
C PHE A 176 -17.50 2.19 0.55
N SER A 177 -17.97 1.46 1.56
CA SER A 177 -18.92 0.36 1.40
C SER A 177 -19.98 0.38 2.51
N GLY A 178 -21.04 -0.41 2.34
CA GLY A 178 -22.06 -0.65 3.36
C GLY A 178 -22.65 0.64 3.93
N ILE A 179 -22.61 0.78 5.25
CA ILE A 179 -23.22 1.92 5.96
C ILE A 179 -22.53 3.25 5.66
N PHE A 180 -21.22 3.25 5.31
CA PHE A 180 -20.53 4.47 4.92
C PHE A 180 -21.02 5.03 3.57
N LEU A 181 -21.54 4.18 2.67
CA LEU A 181 -22.22 4.64 1.46
C LEU A 181 -23.64 5.18 1.76
N LYS A 182 -24.36 4.51 2.66
CA LYS A 182 -25.80 4.79 2.93
C LYS A 182 -26.01 5.98 3.88
N SER A 183 -25.10 6.22 4.81
CA SER A 183 -25.24 7.23 5.86
C SER A 183 -24.18 8.32 5.72
N GLN A 184 -24.64 9.53 5.37
CA GLN A 184 -23.76 10.70 5.36
C GLN A 184 -23.20 11.01 6.75
N LYS A 185 -24.02 10.91 7.79
CA LYS A 185 -23.60 11.13 9.17
C LYS A 185 -22.41 10.24 9.57
N THR A 186 -22.44 8.97 9.17
CA THR A 186 -21.35 8.02 9.45
C THR A 186 -20.07 8.38 8.67
N ARG A 187 -20.21 8.85 7.43
CA ARG A 187 -19.05 9.36 6.68
C ARG A 187 -18.46 10.61 7.29
N ASP A 188 -19.31 11.56 7.69
CA ASP A 188 -18.88 12.82 8.30
C ASP A 188 -18.15 12.57 9.63
N GLU A 189 -18.66 11.66 10.46
CA GLU A 189 -17.98 11.21 11.68
C GLU A 189 -16.57 10.64 11.37
N PHE A 190 -16.47 9.75 10.38
CA PHE A 190 -15.18 9.21 9.94
C PHE A 190 -14.24 10.33 9.49
N LEU A 191 -14.68 11.23 8.62
CA LEU A 191 -13.87 12.32 8.10
C LEU A 191 -13.39 13.25 9.23
N GLN A 192 -14.25 13.59 10.18
CA GLN A 192 -13.86 14.38 11.35
C GLN A 192 -12.79 13.68 12.20
N LEU A 193 -12.94 12.36 12.44
CA LEU A 193 -11.99 11.59 13.25
C LEU A 193 -10.61 11.43 12.60
N ILE A 194 -10.54 11.49 11.27
CA ILE A 194 -9.25 11.53 10.56
C ILE A 194 -8.71 12.95 10.33
N GLY A 195 -9.46 13.99 10.77
CA GLY A 195 -9.03 15.40 10.68
C GLY A 195 -9.32 16.07 9.34
N LYS A 196 -10.43 15.70 8.69
CA LYS A 196 -10.90 16.24 7.39
C LYS A 196 -12.24 16.93 7.52
#